data_2c236cb639b8d98ebafccb4ca48837c5
#
_entry.id   2c236cb639b8d98ebafccb4ca48837c5
#
_cell.length_a   1.000
_cell.length_b   1.000
_cell.length_c   1.000
_cell.angle_alpha   90.00
_cell.angle_beta   90.00
_cell.angle_gamma   90.00
#
_symmetry.space_group_name_H-M   'P 1'
#
loop_
_entity.id
_entity.type
_entity.pdbx_description
1 polymer ?
#
loop_
_entity_poly.entity_id
_entity_poly.type
_entity_poly.pdbx_seq_one_letter_code
_entity_poly.pdbx_strand_id
1 'polypeptide(L)'
;MGHRTSEEIQGNILAPFNKPHQMFLFLNFRNDQEGARRWLAAITGGDRIATTRAVAEHNDEFKAKRAEAGADQPRQTWMGVGLTSGGLVTLHPELAADLVAYEAFWRGPLVGGTDEDGNWTASAALVGGEEQSDPRGWVVGGPGQEPVDALVTIAADHREDLRERVEAERREAEQAGLAVLELRLPGGGSAPGQRGAVLRGPHGGAEHFGFKDGISQPSVRGFTESTTFNHGRWESKDRPGSPIIAAGEFVLGYPGERGSYPRARRPEPPGWMRDGSFQVFLRLTQDVAGWFEQMERLGGALAEDVAAKAIGRRHDGTALAPGGGGRGANDFDFAEDPEGDHTPRFAHIRKVNPRDNRVFNDRTHRVLRRGIPFGPRFQRDKAGAGDQDAERGLLLNAFMASIEDQFEFVQRWAGSPRSVPAGAGGDAGEPAADGPDPLIGASSGPCVLRRQGEEPVQLDLRRFVRTTGAVYAFTPSLPALRRLAGGRPMREG
;
A
#
# COMPACT_ATOMS: atom_id res chain seq x y z
N MET A 1 25.52 4.66 10.72
CA MET A 1 24.48 4.06 11.59
C MET A 1 23.52 3.28 10.71
N GLY A 2 23.03 2.13 11.17
CA GLY A 2 22.04 1.36 10.42
C GLY A 2 20.66 2.04 10.51
N HIS A 3 19.83 1.95 9.48
CA HIS A 3 18.47 2.52 9.47
C HIS A 3 17.58 1.95 10.56
N ARG A 4 17.88 0.73 11.06
CA ARG A 4 17.11 0.08 12.12
C ARG A 4 17.11 0.84 13.44
N THR A 5 18.20 1.54 13.74
CA THR A 5 18.39 2.34 14.96
C THR A 5 18.06 3.81 14.75
N SER A 6 17.39 4.18 13.65
CA SER A 6 17.07 5.58 13.37
C SER A 6 15.98 6.11 14.29
N GLU A 7 16.28 7.23 14.95
CA GLU A 7 15.34 8.06 15.71
C GLU A 7 14.72 9.18 14.85
N GLU A 8 15.19 9.33 13.62
CA GLU A 8 14.78 10.40 12.71
C GLU A 8 13.70 9.93 11.73
N ILE A 9 13.83 8.68 11.22
CA ILE A 9 12.85 8.08 10.32
C ILE A 9 11.61 7.69 11.14
N GLN A 10 10.42 8.15 10.72
CA GLN A 10 9.17 7.75 11.36
C GLN A 10 8.98 6.22 11.33
N GLY A 11 8.36 5.68 12.36
CA GLY A 11 7.86 4.32 12.39
C GLY A 11 6.83 4.09 11.28
N ASN A 12 6.55 2.83 10.98
CA ASN A 12 5.74 2.35 9.87
C ASN A 12 6.41 2.44 8.49
N ILE A 13 7.37 3.31 8.25
CA ILE A 13 8.12 3.33 6.99
C ILE A 13 8.93 2.03 6.88
N LEU A 14 10.01 1.89 7.63
CA LEU A 14 10.88 0.71 7.61
C LEU A 14 10.41 -0.37 8.59
N ALA A 15 10.09 0.01 9.83
CA ALA A 15 9.56 -0.87 10.87
C ALA A 15 8.03 -0.82 10.89
N PRO A 16 7.32 -1.87 10.47
CA PRO A 16 5.85 -1.88 10.43
C PRO A 16 5.25 -1.84 11.84
N PHE A 17 4.14 -1.14 12.00
CA PHE A 17 3.45 -1.04 13.29
C PHE A 17 2.92 -2.39 13.79
N ASN A 18 2.54 -3.30 12.89
CA ASN A 18 2.11 -4.67 13.21
C ASN A 18 1.01 -4.73 14.29
N LYS A 19 0.09 -3.79 14.30
CA LYS A 19 -0.98 -3.72 15.28
C LYS A 19 -2.32 -4.15 14.68
N PRO A 20 -3.16 -4.89 15.45
CA PRO A 20 -4.43 -5.42 14.95
C PRO A 20 -5.52 -4.37 14.74
N HIS A 21 -5.38 -3.18 15.31
CA HIS A 21 -6.34 -2.09 15.18
C HIS A 21 -5.65 -0.84 14.69
N GLN A 22 -6.19 -0.20 13.65
CA GLN A 22 -5.66 1.04 13.10
C GLN A 22 -6.78 2.03 12.81
N MET A 23 -6.44 3.33 12.85
CA MET A 23 -7.27 4.45 12.43
C MET A 23 -6.44 5.37 11.56
N PHE A 24 -7.04 5.80 10.46
CA PHE A 24 -6.52 6.82 9.56
C PHE A 24 -7.40 8.06 9.70
N LEU A 25 -6.85 9.14 10.27
CA LEU A 25 -7.53 10.43 10.36
C LEU A 25 -7.05 11.33 9.22
N PHE A 26 -7.97 12.07 8.65
CA PHE A 26 -7.71 13.01 7.57
C PHE A 26 -7.99 14.42 8.11
N LEU A 27 -6.98 15.30 8.04
CA LEU A 27 -7.09 16.64 8.55
C LEU A 27 -7.11 17.65 7.40
N ASN A 28 -7.94 18.68 7.56
CA ASN A 28 -7.90 19.86 6.72
C ASN A 28 -7.42 21.06 7.57
N PHE A 29 -6.41 21.77 7.10
CA PHE A 29 -5.81 22.91 7.80
C PHE A 29 -6.62 24.20 7.65
N ARG A 30 -7.68 24.21 6.85
CA ARG A 30 -8.52 25.39 6.60
C ARG A 30 -7.75 26.61 6.12
N ASN A 31 -6.60 26.42 5.46
CA ASN A 31 -5.63 27.45 5.11
C ASN A 31 -5.10 28.23 6.32
N ASP A 32 -5.23 27.70 7.53
CA ASP A 32 -4.68 28.29 8.76
C ASP A 32 -3.26 27.77 9.01
N GLN A 33 -2.28 28.52 8.51
CA GLN A 33 -0.85 28.21 8.67
C GLN A 33 -0.43 28.13 10.13
N GLU A 34 -0.89 29.09 10.96
CA GLU A 34 -0.51 29.13 12.37
C GLU A 34 -1.15 27.99 13.15
N GLY A 35 -2.42 27.69 12.90
CA GLY A 35 -3.11 26.53 13.46
C GLY A 35 -2.41 25.23 13.10
N ALA A 36 -2.07 25.05 11.83
CA ALA A 36 -1.34 23.88 11.36
C ALA A 36 0.04 23.73 12.04
N ARG A 37 0.78 24.84 12.19
CA ARG A 37 2.07 24.84 12.90
C ARG A 37 1.92 24.55 14.39
N ARG A 38 0.92 25.13 15.07
CA ARG A 38 0.62 24.82 16.48
C ARG A 38 0.31 23.35 16.68
N TRP A 39 -0.56 22.79 15.85
CA TRP A 39 -0.87 21.35 15.88
C TRP A 39 0.40 20.51 15.68
N LEU A 40 1.18 20.81 14.64
CA LEU A 40 2.40 20.05 14.33
C LEU A 40 3.44 20.15 15.46
N ALA A 41 3.58 21.32 16.10
CA ALA A 41 4.43 21.51 17.29
C ALA A 41 3.95 20.65 18.46
N ALA A 42 2.64 20.60 18.71
CA ALA A 42 2.06 19.80 19.78
C ALA A 42 2.31 18.31 19.60
N ILE A 43 2.12 17.78 18.38
CA ILE A 43 2.32 16.33 18.12
C ILE A 43 3.79 15.92 18.00
N THR A 44 4.69 16.83 17.67
CA THR A 44 6.15 16.58 17.62
C THR A 44 6.83 16.83 18.97
N GLY A 45 6.12 17.43 19.93
CA GLY A 45 6.55 17.56 21.32
C GLY A 45 6.41 16.21 22.05
N GLY A 46 7.49 15.72 22.66
CA GLY A 46 7.53 14.40 23.30
C GLY A 46 7.59 13.25 22.29
N ASP A 47 7.35 12.02 22.75
CA ASP A 47 7.49 10.79 21.98
C ASP A 47 6.15 10.35 21.34
N ARG A 48 5.33 11.29 20.86
CA ARG A 48 4.00 10.98 20.30
C ARG A 48 4.09 10.30 18.94
N ILE A 49 5.04 10.70 18.10
CA ILE A 49 5.28 10.09 16.78
C ILE A 49 6.33 9.00 16.93
N ALA A 50 5.97 7.80 16.49
CA ALA A 50 6.85 6.64 16.60
C ALA A 50 8.09 6.79 15.71
N THR A 51 9.24 6.36 16.19
CA THR A 51 10.48 6.26 15.41
C THR A 51 10.67 4.84 14.87
N THR A 52 11.46 4.70 13.80
CA THR A 52 11.84 3.37 13.28
C THR A 52 12.52 2.54 14.36
N ARG A 53 13.40 3.12 15.18
CA ARG A 53 14.07 2.43 16.30
C ARG A 53 13.06 1.89 17.31
N ALA A 54 12.19 2.75 17.85
CA ALA A 54 11.24 2.35 18.89
C ALA A 54 10.32 1.21 18.42
N VAL A 55 9.85 1.30 17.17
CA VAL A 55 8.99 0.24 16.61
C VAL A 55 9.77 -1.04 16.33
N ALA A 56 11.02 -0.97 15.89
CA ALA A 56 11.85 -2.14 15.64
C ALA A 56 12.17 -2.89 16.95
N GLU A 57 12.60 -2.17 17.98
CA GLU A 57 12.88 -2.73 19.31
C GLU A 57 11.64 -3.41 19.93
N HIS A 58 10.48 -2.75 19.86
CA HIS A 58 9.22 -3.34 20.32
C HIS A 58 8.82 -4.60 19.54
N ASN A 59 8.99 -4.59 18.21
CA ASN A 59 8.69 -5.77 17.39
C ASN A 59 9.60 -6.96 17.72
N ASP A 60 10.84 -6.71 18.09
CA ASP A 60 11.78 -7.76 18.53
C ASP A 60 11.41 -8.29 19.92
N GLU A 61 11.09 -7.40 20.86
CA GLU A 61 10.57 -7.79 22.18
C GLU A 61 9.29 -8.62 22.08
N PHE A 62 8.34 -8.18 21.23
CA PHE A 62 7.10 -8.90 20.98
C PHE A 62 7.35 -10.31 20.45
N LYS A 63 8.30 -10.47 19.50
CA LYS A 63 8.67 -11.79 18.97
C LYS A 63 9.28 -12.67 20.05
N ALA A 64 10.20 -12.13 20.87
CA ALA A 64 10.84 -12.86 21.95
C ALA A 64 9.80 -13.35 22.97
N LYS A 65 8.94 -12.47 23.48
CA LYS A 65 7.91 -12.81 24.44
C LYS A 65 6.84 -13.76 23.89
N ARG A 66 6.52 -13.67 22.60
CA ARG A 66 5.58 -14.61 21.96
C ARG A 66 6.11 -16.04 21.91
N ALA A 67 7.42 -16.24 21.94
CA ALA A 67 8.04 -17.55 22.01
C ALA A 67 7.97 -18.15 23.45
N GLU A 68 7.73 -17.32 24.46
CA GLU A 68 7.62 -17.73 25.85
C GLU A 68 6.16 -18.00 26.21
N ALA A 69 5.86 -19.23 26.64
CA ALA A 69 4.50 -19.60 27.00
C ALA A 69 4.04 -18.85 28.25
N GLY A 70 2.92 -18.12 28.17
CA GLY A 70 2.33 -17.38 29.28
C GLY A 70 2.94 -16.01 29.59
N ALA A 71 3.90 -15.52 28.79
CA ALA A 71 4.44 -14.17 28.97
C ALA A 71 3.43 -13.11 28.55
N ASP A 72 3.34 -12.03 29.34
CA ASP A 72 2.55 -10.85 28.98
C ASP A 72 3.14 -10.18 27.74
N GLN A 73 2.29 -9.96 26.73
CA GLN A 73 2.72 -9.28 25.51
C GLN A 73 2.87 -7.78 25.75
N PRO A 74 3.94 -7.15 25.22
CA PRO A 74 4.12 -5.72 25.35
C PRO A 74 2.99 -4.99 24.62
N ARG A 75 2.39 -4.01 25.31
CA ARG A 75 1.26 -3.21 24.83
C ARG A 75 1.75 -1.84 24.41
N GLN A 76 1.39 -1.39 23.21
CA GLN A 76 1.83 -0.11 22.67
C GLN A 76 0.85 0.46 21.65
N THR A 77 0.79 1.80 21.62
CA THR A 77 0.08 2.57 20.60
C THR A 77 1.07 3.40 19.81
N TRP A 78 1.04 3.28 18.50
CA TRP A 78 1.91 3.98 17.57
C TRP A 78 1.15 5.04 16.78
N MET A 79 1.85 6.14 16.46
CA MET A 79 1.36 7.19 15.57
C MET A 79 2.42 7.56 14.55
N GLY A 80 1.99 7.84 13.32
CA GLY A 80 2.77 8.43 12.24
C GLY A 80 1.96 9.47 11.49
N VAL A 81 2.65 10.42 10.83
CA VAL A 81 2.03 11.56 10.14
C VAL A 81 2.62 11.73 8.75
N GLY A 82 1.74 11.79 7.74
CA GLY A 82 2.06 12.21 6.38
C GLY A 82 1.36 13.52 6.06
N LEU A 83 1.98 14.36 5.26
CA LEU A 83 1.46 15.66 4.79
C LEU A 83 1.28 15.60 3.28
N THR A 84 0.16 16.08 2.76
CA THR A 84 -0.04 16.23 1.31
C THR A 84 0.75 17.42 0.78
N SER A 85 0.86 17.56 -0.54
CA SER A 85 1.47 18.75 -1.15
C SER A 85 0.78 20.04 -0.70
N GLY A 86 -0.56 20.04 -0.63
CA GLY A 86 -1.35 21.18 -0.14
C GLY A 86 -1.05 21.50 1.33
N GLY A 87 -1.00 20.47 2.19
CA GLY A 87 -0.65 20.64 3.60
C GLY A 87 0.75 21.21 3.81
N LEU A 88 1.73 20.74 3.03
CA LEU A 88 3.10 21.28 3.08
C LEU A 88 3.16 22.75 2.62
N VAL A 89 2.45 23.09 1.55
CA VAL A 89 2.38 24.48 1.05
C VAL A 89 1.63 25.40 2.02
N THR A 90 0.60 24.91 2.70
CA THR A 90 -0.07 25.68 3.76
C THR A 90 0.88 25.98 4.91
N LEU A 91 1.71 25.01 5.32
CA LEU A 91 2.73 25.20 6.37
C LEU A 91 3.85 26.14 5.92
N HIS A 92 4.34 25.97 4.69
CA HIS A 92 5.48 26.67 4.12
C HIS A 92 5.30 26.86 2.62
N PRO A 93 4.73 28.00 2.17
CA PRO A 93 4.44 28.25 0.74
C PRO A 93 5.65 28.16 -0.18
N GLU A 94 6.85 28.46 0.33
CA GLU A 94 8.10 28.37 -0.42
C GLU A 94 8.46 26.94 -0.86
N LEU A 95 7.91 25.91 -0.21
CA LEU A 95 8.13 24.51 -0.56
C LEU A 95 7.53 24.12 -1.92
N ALA A 96 6.55 24.86 -2.42
CA ALA A 96 5.96 24.62 -3.74
C ALA A 96 7.04 24.45 -4.81
N ALA A 97 8.11 25.26 -4.76
CA ALA A 97 9.20 25.21 -5.73
C ALA A 97 10.05 23.91 -5.66
N ASP A 98 10.07 23.22 -4.54
CA ASP A 98 10.72 21.91 -4.39
C ASP A 98 9.77 20.77 -4.82
N LEU A 99 8.48 20.92 -4.49
CA LEU A 99 7.49 19.87 -4.63
C LEU A 99 7.02 19.65 -6.08
N VAL A 100 7.04 20.68 -6.93
CA VAL A 100 6.67 20.58 -8.35
C VAL A 100 7.53 19.58 -9.13
N ALA A 101 8.72 19.26 -8.64
CA ALA A 101 9.60 18.27 -9.24
C ALA A 101 9.12 16.81 -9.02
N TYR A 102 8.18 16.59 -8.10
CA TYR A 102 7.54 15.30 -7.80
C TYR A 102 6.10 15.32 -8.30
N GLU A 103 5.94 15.17 -9.60
CA GLU A 103 4.69 15.50 -10.31
C GLU A 103 3.46 14.77 -9.75
N ALA A 104 3.50 13.45 -9.55
CA ALA A 104 2.37 12.69 -9.00
C ALA A 104 2.03 13.15 -7.58
N PHE A 105 3.05 13.38 -6.73
CA PHE A 105 2.83 13.90 -5.39
C PHE A 105 2.26 15.32 -5.39
N TRP A 106 2.84 16.20 -6.22
CA TRP A 106 2.42 17.60 -6.34
C TRP A 106 0.95 17.72 -6.72
N ARG A 107 0.55 16.94 -7.72
CA ARG A 107 -0.80 17.00 -8.27
C ARG A 107 -1.81 16.14 -7.55
N GLY A 108 -1.35 15.10 -6.80
CA GLY A 108 -2.19 14.14 -6.10
C GLY A 108 -2.83 13.08 -7.00
N PRO A 109 -3.66 12.19 -6.44
CA PRO A 109 -4.21 11.03 -7.16
C PRO A 109 -5.26 11.38 -8.22
N LEU A 110 -5.76 12.61 -8.26
CA LEU A 110 -6.79 13.10 -9.22
C LEU A 110 -6.22 13.91 -10.37
N VAL A 111 -4.93 13.76 -10.68
CA VAL A 111 -4.27 14.49 -11.77
C VAL A 111 -4.91 14.21 -13.12
N GLY A 112 -5.04 15.27 -13.90
CA GLY A 112 -5.61 15.26 -15.24
C GLY A 112 -7.11 15.54 -15.24
N GLY A 113 -7.82 15.34 -14.12
CA GLY A 113 -9.26 15.57 -14.08
C GLY A 113 -10.01 14.69 -15.08
N THR A 114 -11.07 15.20 -15.67
CA THR A 114 -11.80 14.57 -16.77
C THR A 114 -11.44 15.25 -18.10
N ASP A 115 -11.41 14.47 -19.19
CA ASP A 115 -11.38 15.00 -20.54
C ASP A 115 -12.73 15.64 -20.96
N GLU A 116 -12.83 16.11 -22.21
CA GLU A 116 -14.05 16.75 -22.74
C GLU A 116 -15.26 15.80 -22.74
N ASP A 117 -15.03 14.49 -22.81
CA ASP A 117 -16.05 13.44 -22.78
C ASP A 117 -16.39 13.00 -21.35
N GLY A 118 -15.74 13.56 -20.33
CA GLY A 118 -15.96 13.22 -18.91
C GLY A 118 -15.18 12.02 -18.40
N ASN A 119 -14.23 11.47 -19.19
CA ASN A 119 -13.37 10.35 -18.77
C ASN A 119 -12.19 10.85 -17.94
N TRP A 120 -11.85 10.09 -16.89
CA TRP A 120 -10.69 10.40 -16.04
C TRP A 120 -9.38 10.17 -16.78
N THR A 121 -8.47 11.11 -16.66
CA THR A 121 -7.17 11.08 -17.33
C THR A 121 -6.03 10.89 -16.35
N ALA A 122 -4.87 10.45 -16.83
CA ALA A 122 -3.62 10.30 -16.07
C ALA A 122 -3.78 9.48 -14.77
N SER A 123 -3.32 10.00 -13.61
CA SER A 123 -3.34 9.27 -12.33
C SER A 123 -4.74 8.92 -11.85
N ALA A 124 -5.74 9.75 -12.13
CA ALA A 124 -7.13 9.45 -11.80
C ALA A 124 -7.61 8.17 -12.48
N ALA A 125 -7.24 7.94 -13.75
CA ALA A 125 -7.54 6.69 -14.45
C ALA A 125 -6.81 5.48 -13.87
N LEU A 126 -5.60 5.66 -13.30
CA LEU A 126 -4.83 4.56 -12.69
C LEU A 126 -5.43 4.08 -11.38
N VAL A 127 -5.97 4.98 -10.57
CA VAL A 127 -6.50 4.64 -9.23
C VAL A 127 -8.02 4.45 -9.22
N GLY A 128 -8.73 4.96 -10.24
CA GLY A 128 -10.18 4.99 -10.24
C GLY A 128 -10.88 4.83 -11.58
N GLY A 129 -10.18 4.80 -12.68
CA GLY A 129 -10.56 5.02 -14.08
C GLY A 129 -11.78 4.37 -14.70
N GLU A 130 -12.50 3.50 -14.02
CA GLU A 130 -13.75 2.92 -14.50
C GLU A 130 -14.96 3.44 -13.67
N GLU A 131 -16.15 3.39 -14.24
CA GLU A 131 -17.41 3.85 -13.64
C GLU A 131 -17.59 3.41 -12.18
N GLN A 132 -17.17 2.19 -11.85
CA GLN A 132 -17.28 1.62 -10.51
C GLN A 132 -16.29 2.19 -9.47
N SER A 133 -15.21 2.82 -9.92
CA SER A 133 -14.20 3.48 -9.06
C SER A 133 -14.16 4.98 -9.28
N ASP A 134 -15.22 5.55 -9.88
CA ASP A 134 -15.33 6.97 -10.19
C ASP A 134 -14.99 7.81 -8.93
N PRO A 135 -13.99 8.69 -8.99
CA PRO A 135 -13.59 9.51 -7.86
C PRO A 135 -14.69 10.40 -7.29
N ARG A 136 -15.76 10.69 -8.06
CA ARG A 136 -16.94 11.43 -7.57
C ARG A 136 -17.70 10.67 -6.47
N GLY A 137 -17.57 9.34 -6.45
CA GLY A 137 -18.13 8.46 -5.42
C GLY A 137 -17.18 8.15 -4.26
N TRP A 138 -15.98 8.72 -4.24
CA TRP A 138 -15.04 8.44 -3.15
C TRP A 138 -15.49 9.03 -1.82
N VAL A 139 -15.13 8.37 -0.73
CA VAL A 139 -15.41 8.83 0.64
C VAL A 139 -14.34 9.78 1.17
N VAL A 140 -13.13 9.76 0.56
CA VAL A 140 -12.03 10.66 0.90
C VAL A 140 -11.14 10.94 -0.32
N GLY A 141 -10.71 12.18 -0.47
CA GLY A 141 -9.82 12.61 -1.54
C GLY A 141 -10.48 12.71 -2.92
N GLY A 142 -11.81 12.64 -2.98
CA GLY A 142 -12.59 12.81 -4.20
C GLY A 142 -12.80 14.27 -4.60
N PRO A 143 -13.19 14.54 -5.86
CA PRO A 143 -13.43 15.89 -6.34
C PRO A 143 -14.59 16.56 -5.60
N GLY A 144 -14.45 17.84 -5.30
CA GLY A 144 -15.46 18.62 -4.59
C GLY A 144 -15.57 18.32 -3.08
N GLN A 145 -14.72 17.46 -2.55
CA GLN A 145 -14.57 17.25 -1.10
C GLN A 145 -13.59 18.26 -0.51
N GLU A 146 -13.62 18.43 0.83
CA GLU A 146 -12.58 19.18 1.51
C GLU A 146 -11.23 18.53 1.31
N PRO A 147 -10.18 19.31 0.98
CA PRO A 147 -8.85 18.77 0.75
C PRO A 147 -8.28 18.12 2.02
N VAL A 148 -7.52 17.08 1.83
CA VAL A 148 -6.73 16.45 2.89
C VAL A 148 -5.36 17.12 2.92
N ASP A 149 -5.01 17.74 4.05
CA ASP A 149 -3.69 18.36 4.27
C ASP A 149 -2.75 17.46 5.05
N ALA A 150 -3.30 16.66 6.00
CA ALA A 150 -2.53 15.67 6.74
C ALA A 150 -3.26 14.34 6.88
N LEU A 151 -2.49 13.25 6.86
CA LEU A 151 -2.91 11.88 7.12
C LEU A 151 -2.23 11.40 8.41
N VAL A 152 -3.02 11.17 9.46
CA VAL A 152 -2.53 10.63 10.73
C VAL A 152 -2.88 9.15 10.81
N THR A 153 -1.86 8.31 10.96
CA THR A 153 -2.01 6.86 11.15
C THR A 153 -1.82 6.53 12.63
N ILE A 154 -2.83 5.97 13.27
CA ILE A 154 -2.77 5.51 14.66
C ILE A 154 -2.98 4.00 14.68
N ALA A 155 -2.13 3.26 15.41
CA ALA A 155 -2.18 1.81 15.47
C ALA A 155 -1.99 1.32 16.91
N ALA A 156 -2.85 0.41 17.37
CA ALA A 156 -2.85 -0.06 18.76
C ALA A 156 -3.11 -1.57 18.88
N ASP A 157 -2.65 -2.15 19.97
CA ASP A 157 -2.90 -3.56 20.32
C ASP A 157 -4.35 -3.79 20.75
N HIS A 158 -4.97 -2.81 21.42
CA HIS A 158 -6.33 -2.88 21.90
C HIS A 158 -7.21 -1.78 21.30
N ARG A 159 -8.49 -2.09 21.19
CA ARG A 159 -9.49 -1.21 20.60
C ARG A 159 -9.75 0.03 21.45
N GLU A 160 -9.67 -0.15 22.75
CA GLU A 160 -9.84 0.90 23.74
C GLU A 160 -8.71 1.94 23.63
N ASP A 161 -7.46 1.48 23.57
CA ASP A 161 -6.28 2.35 23.42
C ASP A 161 -6.33 3.15 22.10
N LEU A 162 -6.76 2.46 21.01
CA LEU A 162 -6.96 3.13 19.74
C LEU A 162 -7.98 4.26 19.87
N ARG A 163 -9.13 3.97 20.51
CA ARG A 163 -10.20 4.98 20.70
C ARG A 163 -9.72 6.17 21.53
N GLU A 164 -9.10 5.92 22.66
CA GLU A 164 -8.58 6.97 23.55
C GLU A 164 -7.56 7.84 22.82
N ARG A 165 -6.64 7.22 22.07
CA ARG A 165 -5.64 7.97 21.30
C ARG A 165 -6.29 8.77 20.17
N VAL A 166 -7.23 8.22 19.43
CA VAL A 166 -7.97 8.91 18.37
C VAL A 166 -8.68 10.14 18.92
N GLU A 167 -9.39 10.02 20.05
CA GLU A 167 -10.08 11.14 20.69
C GLU A 167 -9.10 12.23 21.20
N ALA A 168 -7.93 11.84 21.66
CA ALA A 168 -6.89 12.79 22.07
C ALA A 168 -6.35 13.57 20.85
N GLU A 169 -6.05 12.89 19.75
CA GLU A 169 -5.54 13.54 18.55
C GLU A 169 -6.59 14.42 17.85
N ARG A 170 -7.86 14.02 17.89
CA ARG A 170 -8.97 14.86 17.40
C ARG A 170 -9.07 16.16 18.19
N ARG A 171 -9.10 16.07 19.53
CA ARG A 171 -9.13 17.27 20.38
C ARG A 171 -7.94 18.19 20.15
N GLU A 172 -6.76 17.63 19.96
CA GLU A 172 -5.55 18.41 19.68
C GLU A 172 -5.68 19.19 18.36
N ALA A 173 -6.15 18.52 17.30
CA ALA A 173 -6.39 19.17 16.00
C ALA A 173 -7.46 20.26 16.10
N GLU A 174 -8.59 19.98 16.75
CA GLU A 174 -9.69 20.93 16.94
C GLU A 174 -9.27 22.16 17.77
N GLN A 175 -8.49 21.95 18.83
CA GLN A 175 -7.92 23.05 19.66
C GLN A 175 -6.95 23.92 18.87
N ALA A 176 -6.25 23.36 17.90
CA ALA A 176 -5.42 24.10 16.96
C ALA A 176 -6.21 24.84 15.87
N GLY A 177 -7.53 24.64 15.77
CA GLY A 177 -8.41 25.26 14.77
C GLY A 177 -8.57 24.44 13.48
N LEU A 178 -8.04 23.21 13.43
CA LEU A 178 -8.09 22.35 12.26
C LEU A 178 -9.40 21.55 12.21
N ALA A 179 -9.76 21.08 11.00
CA ALA A 179 -10.85 20.14 10.86
C ALA A 179 -10.35 18.70 10.80
N VAL A 180 -10.97 17.80 11.56
CA VAL A 180 -10.89 16.36 11.31
C VAL A 180 -12.03 16.00 10.37
N LEU A 181 -11.69 15.50 9.17
CA LEU A 181 -12.69 15.24 8.14
C LEU A 181 -13.56 14.05 8.52
N GLU A 182 -14.87 14.28 8.50
CA GLU A 182 -15.89 13.25 8.67
C GLU A 182 -16.12 12.53 7.33
N LEU A 183 -15.79 11.25 7.29
CA LEU A 183 -16.04 10.42 6.09
C LEU A 183 -17.52 10.08 5.99
N ARG A 184 -18.13 10.42 4.87
CA ARG A 184 -19.50 9.99 4.54
C ARG A 184 -19.45 8.55 4.03
N LEU A 185 -20.00 7.63 4.83
CA LEU A 185 -20.00 6.22 4.47
C LEU A 185 -21.23 5.88 3.61
N PRO A 186 -21.12 4.93 2.67
CA PRO A 186 -22.27 4.37 1.99
C PRO A 186 -23.30 3.85 3.02
N GLY A 187 -24.59 4.14 2.79
CA GLY A 187 -25.65 3.81 3.74
C GLY A 187 -26.02 4.93 4.73
N GLY A 188 -25.38 6.13 4.61
CA GLY A 188 -25.82 7.35 5.30
C GLY A 188 -25.20 7.60 6.68
N GLY A 189 -24.16 6.87 7.05
CA GLY A 189 -23.37 7.13 8.25
C GLY A 189 -22.17 8.06 8.01
N SER A 190 -21.60 8.60 9.10
CA SER A 190 -20.29 9.27 9.06
C SER A 190 -19.34 8.67 10.09
N ALA A 191 -18.02 8.85 9.85
CA ALA A 191 -16.97 8.43 10.77
C ALA A 191 -15.82 9.43 10.75
N PRO A 192 -15.16 9.69 11.91
CA PRO A 192 -14.07 10.66 12.03
C PRO A 192 -12.75 10.15 11.44
N GLY A 193 -12.81 9.34 10.41
CA GLY A 193 -11.69 8.71 9.74
C GLY A 193 -11.97 7.26 9.34
N GLN A 194 -10.98 6.60 8.76
CA GLN A 194 -11.10 5.23 8.29
C GLN A 194 -10.46 4.24 9.27
N ARG A 195 -11.29 3.37 9.84
CA ARG A 195 -10.82 2.31 10.72
C ARG A 195 -10.46 1.05 9.93
N GLY A 196 -9.34 0.42 10.30
CA GLY A 196 -8.93 -0.92 9.86
C GLY A 196 -8.77 -1.87 11.04
N ALA A 197 -8.99 -3.16 10.82
CA ALA A 197 -8.74 -4.20 11.81
C ALA A 197 -8.37 -5.52 11.14
N VAL A 198 -7.42 -6.24 11.76
CA VAL A 198 -7.05 -7.59 11.30
C VAL A 198 -8.24 -8.53 11.42
N LEU A 199 -8.53 -9.25 10.35
CA LEU A 199 -9.58 -10.26 10.34
C LEU A 199 -9.13 -11.50 11.13
N ARG A 200 -9.90 -11.86 12.14
CA ARG A 200 -9.71 -13.13 12.86
C ARG A 200 -10.29 -14.26 12.02
N GLY A 201 -9.54 -15.30 11.77
CA GLY A 201 -9.97 -16.44 10.98
C GLY A 201 -8.96 -17.58 10.97
N PRO A 202 -9.29 -18.72 10.34
CA PRO A 202 -8.48 -19.94 10.40
C PRO A 202 -7.08 -19.75 9.81
N HIS A 203 -6.89 -18.80 8.91
CA HIS A 203 -5.60 -18.58 8.25
C HIS A 203 -4.81 -17.37 8.80
N GLY A 204 -5.35 -16.59 9.72
CA GLY A 204 -4.73 -15.41 10.35
C GLY A 204 -4.05 -14.46 9.36
N GLY A 205 -4.42 -13.16 9.36
CA GLY A 205 -3.86 -12.17 8.42
C GLY A 205 -4.35 -12.33 6.97
N ALA A 206 -5.51 -12.96 6.77
CA ALA A 206 -6.18 -13.00 5.48
C ALA A 206 -6.97 -11.71 5.22
N GLU A 207 -7.11 -11.36 3.94
CA GLU A 207 -8.04 -10.34 3.48
C GLU A 207 -9.44 -10.95 3.22
N HIS A 208 -10.41 -10.18 2.74
CA HIS A 208 -11.81 -10.63 2.67
C HIS A 208 -12.10 -11.73 1.65
N PHE A 209 -11.31 -11.88 0.57
CA PHE A 209 -11.44 -13.03 -0.33
C PHE A 209 -10.87 -14.32 0.28
N GLY A 210 -10.26 -14.24 1.46
CA GLY A 210 -9.76 -15.36 2.24
C GLY A 210 -8.28 -15.68 2.03
N PHE A 211 -7.58 -14.92 1.19
CA PHE A 211 -6.15 -15.15 0.94
C PHE A 211 -5.27 -14.47 1.98
N LYS A 212 -4.19 -15.15 2.36
CA LYS A 212 -3.20 -14.59 3.27
C LYS A 212 -2.42 -13.46 2.58
N ASP A 213 -2.50 -12.26 3.14
CA ASP A 213 -1.76 -11.09 2.66
C ASP A 213 -0.44 -10.87 3.42
N GLY A 214 0.41 -9.97 2.91
CA GLY A 214 1.66 -9.56 3.55
C GLY A 214 2.83 -10.55 3.43
N ILE A 215 2.71 -11.63 2.64
CA ILE A 215 3.77 -12.64 2.49
C ILE A 215 4.98 -12.04 1.78
N SER A 216 4.76 -11.41 0.62
CA SER A 216 5.84 -10.84 -0.20
C SER A 216 6.07 -9.37 0.17
N GLN A 217 7.11 -9.11 0.95
CA GLN A 217 7.59 -7.76 1.28
C GLN A 217 9.09 -7.68 0.96
N PRO A 218 9.57 -6.56 0.42
CA PRO A 218 11.01 -6.37 0.27
C PRO A 218 11.68 -6.23 1.65
N SER A 219 12.92 -6.68 1.73
CA SER A 219 13.83 -6.37 2.83
C SER A 219 14.67 -5.16 2.48
N VAL A 220 15.10 -4.38 3.45
CA VAL A 220 15.75 -3.08 3.21
C VAL A 220 17.19 -3.12 3.72
N ARG A 221 18.13 -2.70 2.87
CA ARG A 221 19.55 -2.59 3.23
C ARG A 221 19.74 -1.60 4.37
N GLY A 222 20.51 -2.00 5.39
CA GLY A 222 20.74 -1.19 6.59
C GLY A 222 19.61 -1.24 7.63
N PHE A 223 18.45 -1.82 7.29
CA PHE A 223 17.37 -2.14 8.22
C PHE A 223 17.31 -3.64 8.53
N THR A 224 17.42 -4.49 7.49
CA THR A 224 17.45 -5.95 7.65
C THR A 224 18.86 -6.40 8.02
N GLU A 225 19.02 -6.99 9.20
CA GLU A 225 20.32 -7.37 9.76
C GLU A 225 20.74 -8.78 9.35
N SER A 226 19.80 -9.73 9.42
CA SER A 226 20.07 -11.13 9.09
C SER A 226 19.93 -11.36 7.59
N THR A 227 21.08 -11.53 6.89
CA THR A 227 21.11 -11.66 5.43
C THR A 227 21.85 -12.90 4.97
N THR A 228 21.51 -13.41 3.81
CA THR A 228 22.17 -14.52 3.13
C THR A 228 22.28 -14.21 1.63
N PHE A 229 23.25 -14.82 0.95
CA PHE A 229 23.33 -14.75 -0.51
C PHE A 229 22.77 -16.02 -1.11
N ASN A 230 21.67 -15.90 -1.85
CA ASN A 230 20.95 -17.01 -2.44
C ASN A 230 20.45 -16.63 -3.85
N HIS A 231 20.41 -17.58 -4.78
CA HIS A 231 19.95 -17.37 -6.16
C HIS A 231 20.55 -16.12 -6.85
N GLY A 232 21.86 -15.85 -6.61
CA GLY A 232 22.55 -14.70 -7.20
C GLY A 232 22.22 -13.34 -6.59
N ARG A 233 21.51 -13.28 -5.46
CA ARG A 233 21.10 -12.05 -4.78
C ARG A 233 21.20 -12.13 -3.26
N TRP A 234 21.30 -10.98 -2.61
CA TRP A 234 21.18 -10.89 -1.15
C TRP A 234 19.72 -10.91 -0.73
N GLU A 235 19.41 -11.73 0.24
CA GLU A 235 18.06 -11.94 0.81
C GLU A 235 18.06 -11.91 2.33
N SER A 236 16.87 -11.72 2.92
CA SER A 236 16.69 -11.90 4.36
C SER A 236 16.69 -13.39 4.73
N LYS A 237 17.49 -13.77 5.72
CA LYS A 237 17.45 -15.14 6.30
C LYS A 237 16.11 -15.42 6.97
N ASP A 238 15.53 -14.41 7.60
CA ASP A 238 14.27 -14.55 8.34
C ASP A 238 13.04 -14.62 7.40
N ARG A 239 13.23 -14.20 6.14
CA ARG A 239 12.20 -14.21 5.09
C ARG A 239 12.81 -14.61 3.75
N PRO A 240 13.06 -15.91 3.52
CA PRO A 240 13.57 -16.40 2.24
C PRO A 240 12.70 -15.91 1.06
N GLY A 241 13.33 -15.61 -0.08
CA GLY A 241 12.66 -15.02 -1.23
C GLY A 241 12.33 -13.53 -1.09
N SER A 242 12.78 -12.86 -0.01
CA SER A 242 12.66 -11.41 0.17
C SER A 242 14.01 -10.74 -0.14
N PRO A 243 14.19 -10.16 -1.36
CA PRO A 243 15.45 -9.54 -1.75
C PRO A 243 15.76 -8.33 -0.88
N ILE A 244 17.05 -8.10 -0.63
CA ILE A 244 17.55 -6.89 0.03
C ILE A 244 17.59 -5.76 -1.00
N ILE A 245 16.73 -4.79 -0.83
CA ILE A 245 16.60 -3.61 -1.70
C ILE A 245 17.32 -2.43 -1.06
N ALA A 246 17.90 -1.55 -1.87
CA ALA A 246 18.56 -0.34 -1.40
C ALA A 246 17.56 0.57 -0.65
N ALA A 247 18.00 1.17 0.45
CA ALA A 247 17.14 2.03 1.28
C ALA A 247 16.57 3.21 0.51
N GLY A 248 17.31 3.76 -0.47
CA GLY A 248 16.86 4.86 -1.31
C GLY A 248 15.71 4.54 -2.27
N GLU A 249 15.21 3.29 -2.30
CA GLU A 249 13.93 2.98 -2.95
C GLU A 249 12.73 3.26 -2.03
N PHE A 250 12.95 3.50 -0.74
CA PHE A 250 11.88 3.70 0.24
C PHE A 250 12.05 4.96 1.07
N VAL A 251 13.27 5.41 1.29
CA VAL A 251 13.60 6.56 2.12
C VAL A 251 14.46 7.54 1.31
N LEU A 252 14.06 8.81 1.28
CA LEU A 252 14.75 9.85 0.51
C LEU A 252 16.10 10.22 1.13
N GLY A 253 17.03 10.67 0.30
CA GLY A 253 18.37 11.07 0.72
C GLY A 253 19.38 9.92 0.78
N TYR A 254 19.04 8.72 0.30
CA TYR A 254 19.93 7.55 0.24
C TYR A 254 20.07 7.01 -1.19
N PRO A 255 21.20 6.33 -1.49
CA PRO A 255 21.36 5.68 -2.78
C PRO A 255 20.27 4.63 -3.01
N GLY A 256 19.68 4.63 -4.20
CA GLY A 256 18.79 3.58 -4.64
C GLY A 256 19.50 2.44 -5.34
N GLU A 257 18.72 1.50 -5.91
CA GLU A 257 19.25 0.42 -6.72
C GLU A 257 19.93 0.95 -7.98
N ARG A 258 21.09 0.39 -8.31
CA ARG A 258 21.74 0.64 -9.59
C ARG A 258 21.11 -0.30 -10.62
N GLY A 259 20.33 0.21 -11.54
CA GLY A 259 19.65 -0.58 -12.55
C GLY A 259 19.72 0.01 -13.93
N SER A 260 19.61 -0.83 -14.94
CA SER A 260 19.75 -0.56 -16.38
C SER A 260 18.57 0.17 -17.01
N TYR A 261 17.53 0.49 -16.28
CA TYR A 261 16.45 1.32 -16.78
C TYR A 261 16.80 2.79 -16.56
N PRO A 262 16.57 3.66 -17.56
CA PRO A 262 16.68 5.08 -17.30
C PRO A 262 15.65 5.38 -16.20
N ARG A 263 16.13 5.59 -14.99
CA ARG A 263 15.30 6.18 -13.94
C ARG A 263 14.77 7.47 -14.52
N ALA A 264 13.47 7.51 -14.76
CA ALA A 264 12.82 8.75 -15.07
C ALA A 264 13.20 9.69 -13.92
N ARG A 265 14.18 10.51 -14.14
CA ARG A 265 14.64 11.70 -13.43
C ARG A 265 14.06 11.89 -12.04
N ARG A 266 14.34 10.98 -11.10
CA ARG A 266 14.08 11.29 -9.69
C ARG A 266 14.93 12.50 -9.35
N PRO A 267 14.34 13.64 -8.99
CA PRO A 267 15.13 14.78 -8.57
C PRO A 267 15.94 14.42 -7.32
N GLU A 268 17.10 15.03 -7.16
CA GLU A 268 17.80 14.93 -5.89
C GLU A 268 16.93 15.61 -4.81
N PRO A 269 16.59 14.90 -3.72
CA PRO A 269 15.71 15.46 -2.73
C PRO A 269 16.38 16.62 -1.98
N PRO A 270 15.70 17.74 -1.80
CA PRO A 270 16.19 18.82 -0.96
C PRO A 270 16.44 18.29 0.47
N GLY A 271 17.40 18.91 1.17
CA GLY A 271 17.87 18.40 2.46
C GLY A 271 16.78 18.18 3.52
N TRP A 272 15.70 18.98 3.48
CA TRP A 272 14.58 18.83 4.40
C TRP A 272 13.73 17.56 4.17
N MET A 273 13.77 16.99 2.97
CA MET A 273 13.07 15.73 2.65
C MET A 273 13.85 14.49 3.06
N ARG A 274 15.13 14.64 3.46
CA ARG A 274 15.95 13.51 3.90
C ARG A 274 15.28 12.75 5.04
N ASP A 275 15.44 11.42 5.04
CA ASP A 275 14.84 10.50 6.01
C ASP A 275 13.30 10.44 5.96
N GLY A 276 12.69 11.09 4.96
CA GLY A 276 11.27 10.98 4.67
C GLY A 276 10.97 9.93 3.60
N SER A 277 9.68 9.69 3.38
CA SER A 277 9.16 8.73 2.41
C SER A 277 7.86 9.25 1.81
N PHE A 278 7.62 9.04 0.52
CA PHE A 278 6.27 9.21 -0.02
C PHE A 278 5.37 8.10 0.51
N GLN A 279 4.10 8.45 0.71
CA GLN A 279 3.07 7.58 1.25
C GLN A 279 1.85 7.60 0.35
N VAL A 280 1.37 6.42 -0.03
CA VAL A 280 0.12 6.26 -0.76
C VAL A 280 -0.88 5.57 0.14
N PHE A 281 -2.02 6.21 0.36
CA PHE A 281 -3.18 5.62 1.00
C PHE A 281 -4.27 5.37 -0.03
N LEU A 282 -4.78 4.13 -0.11
CA LEU A 282 -5.99 3.80 -0.85
C LEU A 282 -7.00 3.10 0.05
N ARG A 283 -8.26 3.48 -0.13
CA ARG A 283 -9.42 2.76 0.40
C ARG A 283 -10.01 1.92 -0.73
N LEU A 284 -9.87 0.61 -0.60
CA LEU A 284 -10.27 -0.37 -1.61
C LEU A 284 -11.46 -1.19 -1.07
N THR A 285 -12.64 -1.01 -1.64
CA THR A 285 -13.80 -1.86 -1.30
C THR A 285 -13.74 -3.16 -2.09
N GLN A 286 -14.20 -4.25 -1.50
CA GLN A 286 -14.20 -5.59 -2.08
C GLN A 286 -15.63 -6.12 -2.18
N ASP A 287 -16.06 -6.50 -3.39
CA ASP A 287 -17.29 -7.26 -3.63
C ASP A 287 -17.03 -8.75 -3.35
N VAL A 288 -17.08 -9.11 -2.08
CA VAL A 288 -16.71 -10.45 -1.61
C VAL A 288 -17.75 -11.50 -1.99
N ALA A 289 -19.04 -11.18 -1.92
CA ALA A 289 -20.09 -12.08 -2.34
C ALA A 289 -19.98 -12.42 -3.82
N GLY A 290 -19.85 -11.39 -4.64
CA GLY A 290 -19.70 -11.57 -6.07
C GLY A 290 -18.41 -12.27 -6.49
N TRP A 291 -17.32 -12.12 -5.73
CA TRP A 291 -16.10 -12.91 -5.93
C TRP A 291 -16.40 -14.40 -5.80
N PHE A 292 -16.99 -14.82 -4.70
CA PHE A 292 -17.31 -16.23 -4.48
C PHE A 292 -18.31 -16.78 -5.51
N GLU A 293 -19.37 -16.02 -5.82
CA GLU A 293 -20.35 -16.38 -6.84
C GLU A 293 -19.71 -16.58 -8.22
N GLN A 294 -18.79 -15.68 -8.63
CA GLN A 294 -18.13 -15.83 -9.92
C GLN A 294 -17.15 -17.00 -9.94
N MET A 295 -16.39 -17.21 -8.88
CA MET A 295 -15.48 -18.37 -8.80
C MET A 295 -16.24 -19.70 -8.88
N GLU A 296 -17.39 -19.81 -8.22
CA GLU A 296 -18.27 -20.97 -8.32
C GLU A 296 -18.83 -21.16 -9.73
N ARG A 297 -19.28 -20.09 -10.35
CA ARG A 297 -19.81 -20.15 -11.73
C ARG A 297 -18.77 -20.60 -12.74
N LEU A 298 -17.51 -20.12 -12.59
CA LEU A 298 -16.42 -20.44 -13.53
C LEU A 298 -15.78 -21.79 -13.25
N GLY A 299 -15.66 -22.17 -12.00
CA GLY A 299 -14.92 -23.37 -11.59
C GLY A 299 -15.79 -24.53 -11.12
N GLY A 300 -17.04 -24.30 -10.73
CA GLY A 300 -17.86 -25.34 -10.12
C GLY A 300 -17.14 -26.02 -8.96
N ALA A 301 -16.89 -27.31 -9.05
CA ALA A 301 -16.09 -28.06 -8.07
C ALA A 301 -14.63 -27.61 -7.97
N LEU A 302 -14.11 -26.86 -8.94
CA LEU A 302 -12.75 -26.29 -8.99
C LEU A 302 -12.73 -24.80 -8.68
N ALA A 303 -13.76 -24.22 -8.06
CA ALA A 303 -13.88 -22.81 -7.74
C ALA A 303 -12.67 -22.26 -6.96
N GLU A 304 -12.18 -23.03 -5.99
CA GLU A 304 -10.98 -22.67 -5.21
C GLU A 304 -9.70 -22.67 -6.07
N ASP A 305 -9.60 -23.53 -7.06
CA ASP A 305 -8.46 -23.54 -7.98
C ASP A 305 -8.49 -22.32 -8.89
N VAL A 306 -9.65 -21.93 -9.43
CA VAL A 306 -9.81 -20.72 -10.24
C VAL A 306 -9.47 -19.48 -9.41
N ALA A 307 -9.94 -19.39 -8.18
CA ALA A 307 -9.61 -18.30 -7.26
C ALA A 307 -8.10 -18.26 -6.96
N ALA A 308 -7.48 -19.41 -6.67
CA ALA A 308 -6.05 -19.51 -6.46
C ALA A 308 -5.24 -19.10 -7.70
N LYS A 309 -5.68 -19.46 -8.89
CA LYS A 309 -5.08 -19.05 -10.17
C LYS A 309 -5.16 -17.54 -10.40
N ALA A 310 -6.27 -16.90 -10.03
CA ALA A 310 -6.42 -15.45 -10.14
C ALA A 310 -5.45 -14.69 -9.21
N ILE A 311 -5.16 -15.23 -8.03
CA ILE A 311 -4.23 -14.65 -7.06
C ILE A 311 -2.79 -15.08 -7.31
N GLY A 312 -2.55 -16.36 -7.66
CA GLY A 312 -1.26 -17.02 -7.75
C GLY A 312 -0.85 -17.78 -6.49
N ARG A 313 -1.73 -17.84 -5.48
CA ARG A 313 -1.55 -18.57 -4.23
C ARG A 313 -2.86 -19.24 -3.77
N ARG A 314 -2.74 -20.27 -2.96
CA ARG A 314 -3.86 -20.84 -2.20
C ARG A 314 -4.19 -19.96 -0.99
N HIS A 315 -5.35 -20.14 -0.38
CA HIS A 315 -5.82 -19.37 0.79
C HIS A 315 -4.82 -19.41 1.96
N ASP A 316 -4.14 -20.52 2.17
CA ASP A 316 -3.13 -20.67 3.24
C ASP A 316 -1.80 -19.97 2.92
N GLY A 317 -1.67 -19.36 1.76
CA GLY A 317 -0.50 -18.65 1.29
C GLY A 317 0.50 -19.50 0.50
N THR A 318 0.24 -20.79 0.25
CA THR A 318 1.07 -21.63 -0.60
C THR A 318 1.06 -21.09 -2.04
N ALA A 319 2.23 -20.84 -2.61
CA ALA A 319 2.35 -20.37 -4.00
C ALA A 319 2.01 -21.50 -4.99
N LEU A 320 1.46 -21.14 -6.15
CA LEU A 320 1.19 -22.09 -7.23
C LEU A 320 2.42 -22.36 -8.10
N ALA A 321 3.42 -21.48 -8.06
CA ALA A 321 4.66 -21.64 -8.84
C ALA A 321 5.40 -22.93 -8.47
N PRO A 322 6.00 -23.62 -9.47
CA PRO A 322 6.91 -24.73 -9.21
C PRO A 322 8.00 -24.30 -8.20
N GLY A 323 8.36 -25.19 -7.29
CA GLY A 323 9.33 -24.84 -6.22
C GLY A 323 8.82 -23.86 -5.16
N GLY A 324 7.55 -23.41 -5.24
CA GLY A 324 6.96 -22.39 -4.36
C GLY A 324 6.89 -22.74 -2.87
N GLY A 325 7.29 -23.95 -2.47
CA GLY A 325 7.39 -24.36 -1.08
C GLY A 325 6.04 -24.51 -0.37
N GLY A 326 6.08 -24.56 0.95
CA GLY A 326 4.90 -24.73 1.81
C GLY A 326 4.16 -23.41 2.10
N ARG A 327 3.32 -23.45 3.13
CA ARG A 327 2.46 -22.33 3.57
C ARG A 327 3.23 -21.03 3.77
N GLY A 328 2.90 -20.01 3.01
CA GLY A 328 3.50 -18.69 3.12
C GLY A 328 4.94 -18.59 2.63
N ALA A 329 5.47 -19.62 1.97
CA ALA A 329 6.78 -19.56 1.35
C ALA A 329 6.81 -18.50 0.22
N ASN A 330 7.97 -17.88 0.04
CA ASN A 330 8.16 -16.79 -0.91
C ASN A 330 9.45 -16.95 -1.73
N ASP A 331 10.20 -18.03 -1.52
CA ASP A 331 11.44 -18.33 -2.22
C ASP A 331 11.17 -19.17 -3.47
N PHE A 332 10.77 -18.48 -4.53
CA PHE A 332 10.50 -19.04 -5.86
C PHE A 332 10.58 -17.95 -6.92
N ASP A 333 10.68 -18.35 -8.16
CA ASP A 333 10.47 -17.51 -9.34
C ASP A 333 9.49 -18.20 -10.32
N PHE A 334 9.38 -17.67 -11.54
CA PHE A 334 8.50 -18.23 -12.58
C PHE A 334 9.27 -18.80 -13.78
N ALA A 335 10.57 -19.08 -13.62
CA ALA A 335 11.42 -19.57 -14.71
C ALA A 335 10.98 -20.95 -15.23
N GLU A 336 10.48 -21.80 -14.33
CA GLU A 336 9.98 -23.15 -14.67
C GLU A 336 8.49 -23.13 -15.10
N ASP A 337 7.85 -21.96 -15.11
CA ASP A 337 6.45 -21.76 -15.51
C ASP A 337 6.30 -20.57 -16.46
N PRO A 338 7.08 -20.52 -17.56
CA PRO A 338 7.09 -19.35 -18.45
C PRO A 338 5.73 -19.11 -19.11
N GLU A 339 4.98 -20.16 -19.43
CA GLU A 339 3.64 -20.05 -20.05
C GLU A 339 2.53 -19.74 -19.06
N GLY A 340 2.75 -19.93 -17.76
CA GLY A 340 1.74 -19.66 -16.73
C GLY A 340 0.74 -20.79 -16.54
N ASP A 341 1.16 -22.03 -16.78
CA ASP A 341 0.34 -23.22 -16.58
C ASP A 341 0.02 -23.45 -15.10
N HIS A 342 0.97 -23.14 -14.21
CA HIS A 342 0.81 -23.21 -12.76
C HIS A 342 0.30 -21.89 -12.21
N THR A 343 1.04 -20.80 -12.46
CA THR A 343 0.70 -19.44 -12.03
C THR A 343 0.42 -18.59 -13.26
N PRO A 344 -0.84 -18.36 -13.61
CA PRO A 344 -1.18 -17.59 -14.80
C PRO A 344 -0.44 -16.26 -14.86
N ARG A 345 -0.10 -15.79 -16.06
CA ARG A 345 0.61 -14.53 -16.26
C ARG A 345 -0.22 -13.32 -15.82
N PHE A 346 -1.55 -13.42 -15.80
CA PHE A 346 -2.46 -12.41 -15.26
C PHE A 346 -2.59 -12.47 -13.72
N ALA A 347 -2.16 -13.55 -13.07
CA ALA A 347 -2.29 -13.72 -11.62
C ALA A 347 -1.68 -12.54 -10.86
N HIS A 348 -2.40 -12.06 -9.85
CA HIS A 348 -2.04 -10.87 -9.07
C HIS A 348 -0.57 -10.86 -8.64
N ILE A 349 -0.08 -11.93 -7.97
CA ILE A 349 1.31 -11.96 -7.48
C ILE A 349 2.34 -11.93 -8.60
N ARG A 350 2.01 -12.47 -9.79
CA ARG A 350 2.92 -12.49 -10.94
C ARG A 350 2.92 -11.15 -11.66
N LYS A 351 1.77 -10.47 -11.74
CA LYS A 351 1.66 -9.11 -12.27
C LYS A 351 2.42 -8.10 -11.43
N VAL A 352 2.17 -8.05 -10.11
CA VAL A 352 2.77 -7.03 -9.23
C VAL A 352 4.24 -7.31 -8.90
N ASN A 353 4.70 -8.55 -9.07
CA ASN A 353 6.08 -8.96 -8.80
C ASN A 353 6.47 -10.15 -9.69
N PRO A 354 6.82 -9.92 -10.96
CA PRO A 354 7.11 -10.97 -11.92
C PRO A 354 8.38 -11.78 -11.58
N ARG A 355 9.21 -11.31 -10.64
CA ARG A 355 10.43 -11.99 -10.18
C ARG A 355 11.42 -12.29 -11.32
N ASP A 356 11.28 -11.59 -12.43
CA ASP A 356 12.06 -11.74 -13.63
C ASP A 356 12.43 -10.35 -14.18
N ASN A 357 13.71 -10.00 -14.11
CA ASN A 357 14.23 -8.72 -14.58
C ASN A 357 14.05 -8.50 -16.10
N ARG A 358 13.69 -9.53 -16.86
CA ARG A 358 13.35 -9.39 -18.29
C ARG A 358 11.99 -8.72 -18.49
N VAL A 359 11.09 -8.82 -17.49
CA VAL A 359 9.79 -8.16 -17.51
C VAL A 359 9.95 -6.68 -17.15
N PHE A 360 10.49 -6.40 -15.99
CA PHE A 360 10.97 -5.10 -15.53
C PHE A 360 11.93 -5.32 -14.35
N ASN A 361 12.73 -4.30 -14.02
CA ASN A 361 13.58 -4.39 -12.84
C ASN A 361 12.71 -4.36 -11.57
N ASP A 362 12.38 -5.53 -11.04
CA ASP A 362 11.52 -5.71 -9.88
C ASP A 362 12.07 -5.08 -8.59
N ARG A 363 13.37 -4.72 -8.56
CA ARG A 363 14.00 -4.09 -7.40
C ARG A 363 13.69 -2.60 -7.29
N THR A 364 13.44 -1.91 -8.42
CA THR A 364 13.20 -0.46 -8.46
C THR A 364 11.73 -0.07 -8.38
N HIS A 365 10.81 -1.03 -8.57
CA HIS A 365 9.37 -0.79 -8.54
C HIS A 365 8.68 -1.38 -7.29
N ARG A 366 9.47 -1.66 -6.23
CA ARG A 366 8.93 -2.20 -4.97
C ARG A 366 8.43 -1.10 -4.06
N VAL A 367 7.37 -1.41 -3.33
CA VAL A 367 6.82 -0.57 -2.27
C VAL A 367 6.78 -1.32 -0.95
N LEU A 368 6.88 -0.62 0.18
CA LEU A 368 6.67 -1.18 1.52
C LEU A 368 5.19 -1.06 1.86
N ARG A 369 4.46 -2.18 1.84
CA ARG A 369 3.02 -2.20 2.09
C ARG A 369 2.72 -2.37 3.58
N ARG A 370 1.73 -1.62 4.07
CA ARG A 370 1.21 -1.62 5.43
C ARG A 370 -0.32 -1.72 5.41
N GLY A 371 -0.82 -2.66 4.59
CA GLY A 371 -2.25 -2.86 4.40
C GLY A 371 -2.94 -3.43 5.63
N ILE A 372 -4.23 -3.10 5.79
CA ILE A 372 -5.09 -3.66 6.82
C ILE A 372 -6.53 -3.74 6.33
N PRO A 373 -7.26 -4.84 6.56
CA PRO A 373 -8.67 -4.96 6.19
C PRO A 373 -9.56 -3.97 6.96
N PHE A 374 -10.71 -3.63 6.38
CA PHE A 374 -11.78 -2.91 7.06
C PHE A 374 -13.15 -3.55 6.80
N GLY A 375 -14.13 -3.25 7.65
CA GLY A 375 -15.46 -3.84 7.59
C GLY A 375 -15.56 -5.20 8.29
N PRO A 376 -16.78 -5.73 8.43
CA PRO A 376 -17.02 -7.02 9.07
C PRO A 376 -16.55 -8.16 8.17
N ARG A 377 -16.11 -9.27 8.78
CA ARG A 377 -15.78 -10.48 8.04
C ARG A 377 -17.03 -11.02 7.32
N PHE A 378 -16.89 -11.36 6.04
CA PHE A 378 -17.95 -12.04 5.30
C PHE A 378 -18.19 -13.46 5.86
N GLN A 379 -19.42 -13.78 6.15
CA GLN A 379 -19.86 -15.09 6.67
C GLN A 379 -20.75 -15.77 5.63
N ARG A 380 -20.14 -16.61 4.79
CA ARG A 380 -20.84 -17.28 3.69
C ARG A 380 -22.04 -18.10 4.14
N ASP A 381 -21.90 -18.80 5.30
CA ASP A 381 -22.92 -19.69 5.86
C ASP A 381 -24.07 -18.93 6.53
N LYS A 382 -23.91 -17.63 6.76
CA LYS A 382 -24.89 -16.75 7.45
C LYS A 382 -25.32 -15.57 6.59
N ALA A 383 -25.02 -15.61 5.29
CA ALA A 383 -25.32 -14.52 4.36
C ALA A 383 -26.83 -14.32 4.19
N GLY A 384 -27.45 -13.70 5.20
CA GLY A 384 -28.73 -13.02 5.07
C GLY A 384 -28.53 -11.66 4.39
N ALA A 385 -29.62 -11.03 3.90
CA ALA A 385 -29.58 -9.78 3.13
C ALA A 385 -28.73 -8.66 3.77
N GLY A 386 -28.63 -8.59 5.09
CA GLY A 386 -27.86 -7.54 5.79
C GLY A 386 -26.34 -7.74 5.84
N ASP A 387 -25.82 -8.97 5.64
CA ASP A 387 -24.35 -9.20 5.62
C ASP A 387 -23.77 -8.98 4.22
N GLN A 388 -24.57 -9.14 3.17
CA GLN A 388 -24.13 -8.87 1.79
C GLN A 388 -23.91 -7.38 1.55
N ASP A 389 -24.71 -6.51 2.16
CA ASP A 389 -24.66 -5.04 1.98
C ASP A 389 -23.59 -4.36 2.85
N ALA A 390 -23.00 -5.06 3.82
CA ALA A 390 -21.99 -4.48 4.68
C ALA A 390 -20.70 -4.17 3.91
N GLU A 391 -20.29 -2.90 3.91
CA GLU A 391 -19.09 -2.46 3.24
C GLU A 391 -17.83 -3.05 3.89
N ARG A 392 -16.98 -3.63 3.06
CA ARG A 392 -15.72 -4.27 3.47
C ARG A 392 -14.65 -4.13 2.42
N GLY A 393 -13.40 -4.25 2.83
CA GLY A 393 -12.28 -4.14 1.88
C GLY A 393 -10.92 -4.08 2.55
N LEU A 394 -9.96 -3.50 1.83
CA LEU A 394 -8.58 -3.37 2.24
C LEU A 394 -8.14 -1.89 2.19
N LEU A 395 -7.48 -1.44 3.22
CA LEU A 395 -6.75 -0.17 3.23
C LEU A 395 -5.33 -0.47 2.81
N LEU A 396 -4.91 0.03 1.66
CA LEU A 396 -3.50 0.04 1.28
C LEU A 396 -2.87 1.29 1.89
N ASN A 397 -1.84 1.10 2.66
CA ASN A 397 -0.94 2.15 3.10
C ASN A 397 0.47 1.73 2.70
N ALA A 398 1.14 2.47 1.82
CA ALA A 398 2.41 2.05 1.23
C ALA A 398 3.43 3.17 1.20
N PHE A 399 4.71 2.82 1.41
CA PHE A 399 5.82 3.76 1.47
C PHE A 399 6.83 3.48 0.34
N MET A 400 7.35 4.55 -0.27
CA MET A 400 8.22 4.52 -1.44
C MET A 400 8.99 5.83 -1.63
N ALA A 401 10.00 5.81 -2.47
CA ALA A 401 10.78 7.01 -2.81
C ALA A 401 10.25 7.75 -4.07
N SER A 402 9.38 7.13 -4.87
CA SER A 402 8.73 7.76 -6.03
C SER A 402 7.35 7.15 -6.24
N ILE A 403 6.32 7.98 -6.27
CA ILE A 403 4.96 7.53 -6.55
C ILE A 403 4.87 7.08 -8.00
N GLU A 404 5.43 7.85 -8.92
CA GLU A 404 5.41 7.61 -10.37
C GLU A 404 6.08 6.29 -10.76
N ASP A 405 7.34 6.11 -10.27
CA ASP A 405 8.17 4.98 -10.68
C ASP A 405 7.80 3.68 -9.97
N GLN A 406 7.10 3.75 -8.85
CA GLN A 406 6.80 2.58 -8.04
C GLN A 406 5.31 2.28 -8.01
N PHE A 407 4.50 3.08 -7.31
CA PHE A 407 3.07 2.81 -7.18
C PHE A 407 2.32 2.91 -8.51
N GLU A 408 2.42 4.05 -9.20
CA GLU A 408 1.70 4.27 -10.46
C GLU A 408 2.23 3.39 -11.59
N PHE A 409 3.55 3.11 -11.61
CA PHE A 409 4.12 2.14 -12.54
C PHE A 409 3.47 0.77 -12.38
N VAL A 410 3.37 0.25 -11.14
CA VAL A 410 2.76 -1.06 -10.87
C VAL A 410 1.27 -1.05 -11.23
N GLN A 411 0.56 0.04 -10.96
CA GLN A 411 -0.86 0.17 -11.33
C GLN A 411 -1.06 0.13 -12.85
N ARG A 412 -0.26 0.87 -13.63
CA ARG A 412 -0.30 0.83 -15.10
C ARG A 412 0.02 -0.55 -15.64
N TRP A 413 1.06 -1.18 -15.08
CA TRP A 413 1.47 -2.52 -15.47
C TRP A 413 0.39 -3.56 -15.15
N ALA A 414 -0.17 -3.53 -13.97
CA ALA A 414 -1.24 -4.43 -13.56
C ALA A 414 -2.50 -4.27 -14.41
N GLY A 415 -2.86 -3.04 -14.78
CA GLY A 415 -3.98 -2.74 -15.68
C GLY A 415 -3.76 -3.14 -17.13
N SER A 416 -2.49 -3.35 -17.54
CA SER A 416 -2.19 -3.76 -18.91
C SER A 416 -2.65 -5.20 -19.19
N PRO A 417 -3.30 -5.47 -20.34
CA PRO A 417 -3.58 -6.83 -20.77
C PRO A 417 -2.30 -7.60 -21.11
N ARG A 418 -1.17 -6.94 -21.32
CA ARG A 418 0.11 -7.55 -21.68
C ARG A 418 0.77 -8.18 -20.47
N SER A 419 1.30 -9.39 -20.63
CA SER A 419 1.95 -10.16 -19.57
C SER A 419 3.46 -10.01 -19.55
N VAL A 420 4.07 -9.65 -20.69
CA VAL A 420 5.52 -9.46 -20.84
C VAL A 420 5.77 -8.22 -21.69
N PRO A 421 6.72 -7.32 -21.33
CA PRO A 421 7.07 -6.18 -22.16
C PRO A 421 7.55 -6.62 -23.54
N ALA A 422 7.17 -5.90 -24.58
CA ALA A 422 7.75 -6.06 -25.89
C ALA A 422 9.27 -5.82 -25.82
N GLY A 423 10.08 -6.78 -26.28
CA GLY A 423 11.54 -6.64 -26.32
C GLY A 423 12.33 -7.46 -25.30
N ALA A 424 11.71 -8.29 -24.50
CA ALA A 424 12.38 -9.27 -23.64
C ALA A 424 12.96 -10.44 -24.46
N GLY A 425 13.99 -10.14 -25.26
CA GLY A 425 14.94 -11.09 -25.82
C GLY A 425 14.46 -12.08 -26.89
N GLY A 426 15.01 -11.97 -28.09
CA GLY A 426 14.92 -12.95 -29.18
C GLY A 426 13.57 -12.95 -29.89
N ASP A 427 13.53 -13.12 -31.20
CA ASP A 427 12.37 -13.19 -32.11
C ASP A 427 10.97 -13.17 -31.43
N ALA A 428 10.70 -12.10 -30.73
CA ALA A 428 9.54 -11.97 -29.89
C ALA A 428 8.34 -11.69 -30.79
N GLY A 429 7.55 -12.71 -30.99
CA GLY A 429 6.15 -12.54 -31.36
C GLY A 429 5.50 -11.50 -30.44
N GLU A 430 4.39 -10.92 -30.86
CA GLU A 430 3.66 -9.94 -30.03
C GLU A 430 3.47 -10.49 -28.61
N PRO A 431 3.68 -9.65 -27.56
CA PRO A 431 3.52 -10.10 -26.18
C PRO A 431 2.12 -10.69 -26.01
N ALA A 432 2.05 -11.89 -25.47
CA ALA A 432 0.77 -12.56 -25.24
C ALA A 432 -0.11 -11.70 -24.34
N ALA A 433 -1.32 -11.40 -24.80
CA ALA A 433 -2.32 -10.67 -24.03
C ALA A 433 -3.07 -11.64 -23.12
N ASP A 434 -2.45 -12.03 -21.99
CA ASP A 434 -3.05 -12.98 -21.05
C ASP A 434 -4.04 -12.32 -20.05
N GLY A 435 -4.19 -11.02 -20.13
CA GLY A 435 -5.18 -10.26 -19.37
C GLY A 435 -4.60 -9.37 -18.25
N PRO A 436 -5.42 -8.45 -17.74
CA PRO A 436 -5.07 -7.58 -16.63
C PRO A 436 -5.07 -8.34 -15.30
N ASP A 437 -4.45 -7.74 -14.29
CA ASP A 437 -4.55 -8.18 -12.90
C ASP A 437 -6.02 -8.10 -12.43
N PRO A 438 -6.62 -9.20 -11.94
CA PRO A 438 -8.04 -9.21 -11.59
C PRO A 438 -8.37 -8.44 -10.29
N LEU A 439 -7.37 -8.04 -9.49
CA LEU A 439 -7.59 -7.33 -8.23
C LEU A 439 -7.34 -5.83 -8.35
N ILE A 440 -6.19 -5.44 -8.92
CA ILE A 440 -5.77 -4.03 -8.96
C ILE A 440 -5.69 -3.46 -10.38
N GLY A 441 -5.94 -4.27 -11.39
CA GLY A 441 -6.02 -3.81 -12.78
C GLY A 441 -7.08 -2.73 -12.93
N ALA A 442 -6.75 -1.62 -13.61
CA ALA A 442 -7.69 -0.53 -13.86
C ALA A 442 -8.76 -0.90 -14.89
N SER A 443 -8.54 -1.94 -15.70
CA SER A 443 -9.48 -2.42 -16.71
C SER A 443 -10.01 -3.81 -16.37
N SER A 444 -11.29 -4.05 -16.64
CA SER A 444 -11.84 -5.39 -16.80
C SER A 444 -11.43 -5.93 -18.17
N GLY A 445 -11.27 -7.21 -18.29
CA GLY A 445 -10.94 -7.84 -19.57
C GLY A 445 -10.76 -9.35 -19.46
N PRO A 446 -10.79 -10.03 -20.60
CA PRO A 446 -10.60 -11.48 -20.60
C PRO A 446 -9.19 -11.83 -20.10
N CYS A 447 -9.12 -12.83 -19.23
CA CYS A 447 -7.90 -13.44 -18.76
C CYS A 447 -7.73 -14.83 -19.39
N VAL A 448 -6.52 -15.16 -19.81
CA VAL A 448 -6.24 -16.47 -20.45
C VAL A 448 -5.70 -17.44 -19.41
N LEU A 449 -6.53 -18.36 -18.98
CA LEU A 449 -6.15 -19.46 -18.09
C LEU A 449 -5.55 -20.60 -18.90
N ARG A 450 -4.29 -20.92 -18.60
CA ARG A 450 -3.59 -22.08 -19.17
C ARG A 450 -3.51 -23.20 -18.13
N ARG A 451 -3.53 -24.41 -18.59
CA ARG A 451 -3.25 -25.63 -17.81
C ARG A 451 -2.45 -26.59 -18.68
N GLN A 452 -1.49 -27.25 -18.05
CA GLN A 452 -0.63 -28.20 -18.76
C GLN A 452 -1.44 -29.29 -19.45
N GLY A 453 -1.26 -29.43 -20.76
CA GLY A 453 -1.95 -30.45 -21.57
C GLY A 453 -3.42 -30.15 -21.93
N GLU A 454 -3.91 -28.95 -21.59
CA GLU A 454 -5.25 -28.47 -21.94
C GLU A 454 -5.18 -27.27 -22.91
N GLU A 455 -6.22 -27.07 -23.70
CA GLU A 455 -6.36 -25.85 -24.48
C GLU A 455 -6.59 -24.64 -23.55
N PRO A 456 -6.00 -23.48 -23.86
CA PRO A 456 -6.21 -22.27 -23.07
C PRO A 456 -7.69 -21.85 -23.01
N VAL A 457 -8.15 -21.52 -21.83
CA VAL A 457 -9.53 -21.09 -21.59
C VAL A 457 -9.56 -19.59 -21.31
N GLN A 458 -10.42 -18.88 -22.01
CA GLN A 458 -10.68 -17.47 -21.74
C GLN A 458 -11.66 -17.32 -20.57
N LEU A 459 -11.23 -16.59 -19.53
CA LEU A 459 -12.05 -16.26 -18.39
C LEU A 459 -12.44 -14.77 -18.46
N ASP A 460 -13.71 -14.49 -18.38
CA ASP A 460 -14.22 -13.12 -18.22
C ASP A 460 -14.36 -12.81 -16.73
N LEU A 461 -13.27 -12.28 -16.16
CA LEU A 461 -13.23 -11.89 -14.75
C LEU A 461 -13.69 -10.45 -14.60
N ARG A 462 -14.80 -10.24 -13.89
CA ARG A 462 -15.24 -8.90 -13.54
C ARG A 462 -14.36 -8.30 -12.44
N ARG A 463 -14.42 -7.00 -12.29
CA ARG A 463 -13.71 -6.28 -11.24
C ARG A 463 -14.42 -6.44 -9.89
N PHE A 464 -13.70 -6.89 -8.87
CA PHE A 464 -14.21 -7.09 -7.50
C PHE A 464 -13.65 -6.09 -6.49
N VAL A 465 -12.63 -5.35 -6.88
CA VAL A 465 -11.99 -4.34 -6.04
C VAL A 465 -12.21 -2.97 -6.65
N ARG A 466 -12.70 -2.03 -5.84
CA ARG A 466 -13.01 -0.65 -6.27
C ARG A 466 -12.27 0.33 -5.38
N THR A 467 -11.64 1.33 -5.96
CA THR A 467 -11.09 2.44 -5.20
C THR A 467 -12.24 3.36 -4.77
N THR A 468 -12.32 3.63 -3.47
CA THR A 468 -13.32 4.52 -2.87
C THR A 468 -12.70 5.61 -2.02
N GLY A 469 -11.41 5.85 -2.19
CA GLY A 469 -10.66 6.94 -1.58
C GLY A 469 -9.16 6.81 -1.86
N ALA A 470 -8.49 7.93 -2.06
CA ALA A 470 -7.04 7.98 -2.27
C ALA A 470 -6.44 9.27 -1.71
N VAL A 471 -5.24 9.14 -1.12
CA VAL A 471 -4.43 10.27 -0.66
C VAL A 471 -2.96 9.98 -0.95
N TYR A 472 -2.29 10.93 -1.60
CA TYR A 472 -0.83 10.94 -1.71
C TYR A 472 -0.26 11.90 -0.66
N ALA A 473 0.64 11.41 0.16
CA ALA A 473 1.29 12.15 1.22
C ALA A 473 2.81 11.97 1.18
N PHE A 474 3.50 12.83 1.86
CA PHE A 474 4.90 12.71 2.22
C PHE A 474 4.99 12.56 3.73
N THR A 475 5.67 11.53 4.20
CA THR A 475 5.94 11.26 5.62
C THR A 475 7.32 11.80 5.95
N PRO A 476 7.44 13.02 6.52
CA PRO A 476 8.71 13.67 6.80
C PRO A 476 9.48 12.96 7.92
N SER A 477 10.79 13.18 8.02
CA SER A 477 11.56 12.82 9.21
C SER A 477 11.12 13.63 10.43
N LEU A 478 11.41 13.16 11.64
CA LEU A 478 11.09 13.90 12.88
C LEU A 478 11.77 15.28 12.93
N PRO A 479 13.06 15.42 12.54
CA PRO A 479 13.68 16.75 12.41
C PRO A 479 12.95 17.66 11.41
N ALA A 480 12.53 17.12 10.26
CA ALA A 480 11.77 17.88 9.27
C ALA A 480 10.40 18.31 9.82
N LEU A 481 9.67 17.44 10.53
CA LEU A 481 8.40 17.82 11.19
C LEU A 481 8.57 18.95 12.19
N ARG A 482 9.62 18.91 13.02
CA ARG A 482 9.93 20.00 13.98
C ARG A 482 10.27 21.31 13.26
N ARG A 483 10.98 21.26 12.12
CA ARG A 483 11.24 22.46 11.31
C ARG A 483 9.97 22.98 10.65
N LEU A 484 9.11 22.11 10.13
CA LEU A 484 7.80 22.46 9.55
C LEU A 484 6.87 23.11 10.59
N ALA A 485 6.94 22.67 11.85
CA ALA A 485 6.23 23.30 12.97
C ALA A 485 6.76 24.70 13.32
N GLY A 486 8.02 24.98 13.00
CA GLY A 486 8.67 26.25 13.24
C GLY A 486 8.34 27.29 12.18
N GLY A 487 8.45 28.58 12.55
CA GLY A 487 8.23 29.69 11.60
C GLY A 487 9.45 30.05 10.74
N ARG A 488 10.55 29.30 10.80
CA ARG A 488 11.76 29.56 10.02
C ARG A 488 11.65 28.96 8.62
N PRO A 489 12.19 29.64 7.58
CA PRO A 489 12.20 29.06 6.23
C PRO A 489 12.82 27.66 6.19
N MET A 490 12.26 26.79 5.39
CA MET A 490 12.75 25.42 5.20
C MET A 490 14.01 25.34 4.34
N ARG A 491 14.21 26.32 3.46
CA ARG A 491 15.43 26.51 2.67
C ARG A 491 16.41 27.34 3.50
N GLU A 492 17.54 26.76 3.87
CA GLU A 492 18.71 27.53 4.24
C GLU A 492 19.41 27.91 2.94
N GLY A 493 19.71 29.22 2.79
CA GLY A 493 20.36 29.80 1.63
C GLY A 493 21.76 29.23 1.38
#